data_ed46ad7c4af5e7587afc005882eda298
#
_entry.id   ed46ad7c4af5e7587afc005882eda298
#
_cell.length_a   1.000
_cell.length_b   1.000
_cell.length_c   1.000
_cell.angle_alpha   90.00
_cell.angle_beta   90.00
_cell.angle_gamma   90.00
#
_symmetry.space_group_name_H-M   'P 1'
#
loop_
_entity.id
_entity.type
_entity.pdbx_description
1 polymer ?
#
loop_
_entity_poly.entity_id
_entity_poly.type
_entity_poly.pdbx_seq_one_letter_code
_entity_poly.pdbx_strand_id
1 'polypeptide(L)'
;MNRSRIALILLILFVLSGGYFWFSSGNSASSTTSSASTLVPSPDFVADSAYAYIAKQVGFGPRVPNSVAQLACRDYLIAQLKRHGWEVSLQAFTSFRYDGLKMKGYNIIARYNPSAVKRILLAAHWDARSIADKDTVRPKEPIEAANDGASGVGVLLEIARQIASSPTKPNVGIDIVLFDLEDHGEPHDFTGNTSPTSWALGSQHWAANIMPAGYKPYYGILLDMVGAKGALFPHEGSSMQYAPGIVRSIWATASDLGYSNYFLDEDAFGISDDHTAVNEVAKIQMIDIIDLRPMNGGYEFGSYHHTHQDNLQIIDKATLKAVGQTLLQVLYRE
;
A
#
# COMPACT_ATOMS: atom_id res chain seq x y z
N MET A 1 -49.97 38.40 -40.56
CA MET A 1 -50.31 39.60 -39.76
C MET A 1 -49.28 39.71 -38.68
N ASN A 2 -48.26 40.57 -38.86
CA ASN A 2 -48.07 41.94 -38.37
C ASN A 2 -48.17 42.02 -36.81
N ARG A 3 -47.22 42.39 -36.06
CA ARG A 3 -46.40 43.65 -35.97
C ARG A 3 -45.33 43.43 -34.92
N SER A 4 -44.08 43.73 -35.15
CA SER A 4 -43.34 45.02 -35.13
C SER A 4 -43.00 45.55 -33.76
N ARG A 5 -41.67 45.54 -33.51
CA ARG A 5 -40.78 46.62 -32.98
C ARG A 5 -41.11 47.26 -31.63
N ILE A 6 -40.11 47.37 -30.77
CA ILE A 6 -39.37 48.64 -30.49
C ILE A 6 -38.13 48.30 -29.62
N ALA A 7 -36.98 48.77 -30.08
CA ALA A 7 -35.72 48.86 -29.33
C ALA A 7 -35.74 50.13 -28.50
N LEU A 8 -35.20 50.09 -27.28
CA LEU A 8 -34.91 51.31 -26.51
C LEU A 8 -33.45 51.26 -26.06
N ILE A 9 -32.65 52.12 -26.68
CA ILE A 9 -31.27 52.47 -26.31
C ILE A 9 -31.35 53.50 -25.20
N LEU A 10 -30.74 53.20 -24.05
CA LEU A 10 -30.44 54.18 -23.02
C LEU A 10 -28.92 54.38 -22.90
N LEU A 11 -28.49 55.53 -23.43
CA LEU A 11 -27.14 56.06 -23.30
C LEU A 11 -27.09 56.84 -21.97
N ILE A 12 -26.23 56.43 -21.06
CA ILE A 12 -25.92 57.27 -19.87
C ILE A 12 -24.45 57.69 -19.94
N LEU A 13 -24.28 58.99 -20.10
CA LEU A 13 -23.02 59.71 -19.96
C LEU A 13 -22.57 59.69 -18.49
N PHE A 14 -21.34 59.21 -18.24
CA PHE A 14 -20.67 59.38 -16.95
C PHE A 14 -19.60 60.47 -17.07
N VAL A 15 -19.76 61.49 -16.25
CA VAL A 15 -18.90 62.67 -16.09
C VAL A 15 -17.60 62.19 -15.38
N LEU A 16 -16.48 62.65 -15.91
CA LEU A 16 -15.16 62.56 -15.33
C LEU A 16 -15.07 63.34 -14.01
N SER A 17 -14.83 62.62 -12.92
CA SER A 17 -14.26 63.21 -11.71
C SER A 17 -13.02 62.48 -11.36
N GLY A 18 -11.86 63.12 -11.45
CA GLY A 18 -10.58 62.60 -11.15
C GLY A 18 -10.43 62.29 -9.66
N GLY A 19 -10.06 61.05 -9.38
CA GLY A 19 -9.57 60.60 -8.08
C GLY A 19 -8.28 59.82 -8.29
N TYR A 20 -7.17 60.47 -7.96
CA TYR A 20 -5.87 59.79 -7.89
C TYR A 20 -5.92 58.76 -6.76
N PHE A 21 -6.07 57.49 -7.10
CA PHE A 21 -5.80 56.42 -6.15
C PHE A 21 -4.33 55.98 -6.32
N TRP A 22 -3.56 56.25 -5.30
CA TRP A 22 -2.20 55.77 -5.12
C TRP A 22 -2.25 54.26 -4.86
N PHE A 23 -1.92 53.46 -5.85
CA PHE A 23 -1.72 52.02 -5.66
C PHE A 23 -0.39 51.82 -4.92
N SER A 24 -0.47 51.69 -3.63
CA SER A 24 0.59 51.10 -2.82
C SER A 24 0.72 49.64 -3.22
N SER A 25 1.77 49.32 -3.96
CA SER A 25 2.21 47.91 -4.21
C SER A 25 2.70 47.33 -2.88
N GLY A 26 1.77 46.84 -2.10
CA GLY A 26 2.09 45.94 -1.01
C GLY A 26 2.62 44.62 -1.60
N ASN A 27 3.94 44.44 -1.63
CA ASN A 27 4.55 43.14 -1.75
C ASN A 27 4.06 42.28 -0.56
N SER A 28 2.96 41.58 -0.76
CA SER A 28 2.63 40.44 0.11
C SER A 28 3.67 39.36 -0.20
N ALA A 29 4.79 39.43 0.50
CA ALA A 29 5.66 38.27 0.64
C ALA A 29 4.76 37.17 1.24
N SER A 30 4.34 36.25 0.39
CA SER A 30 3.79 34.97 0.83
C SER A 30 4.87 34.34 1.71
N SER A 31 4.72 34.49 3.03
CA SER A 31 5.48 33.69 3.97
C SER A 31 5.01 32.26 3.76
N THR A 32 5.71 31.52 2.90
CA THR A 32 5.77 30.08 3.00
C THR A 32 6.34 29.80 4.39
N THR A 33 5.45 29.66 5.37
CA THR A 33 5.79 28.98 6.62
C THR A 33 6.21 27.59 6.20
N SER A 34 7.51 27.38 6.05
CA SER A 34 8.12 26.06 6.06
C SER A 34 7.62 25.44 7.36
N SER A 35 6.66 24.53 7.24
CA SER A 35 6.26 23.67 8.32
C SER A 35 7.56 22.98 8.78
N ALA A 36 7.99 23.23 10.01
CA ALA A 36 9.16 22.57 10.55
C ALA A 36 8.97 21.07 10.35
N SER A 37 9.99 20.40 9.83
CA SER A 37 9.99 18.94 9.64
C SER A 37 9.50 18.27 10.91
N THR A 38 8.48 17.43 10.81
CA THR A 38 7.89 16.70 11.94
C THR A 38 8.63 15.39 12.22
N LEU A 39 9.86 15.26 11.71
CA LEU A 39 10.69 14.06 11.92
C LEU A 39 11.08 13.90 13.38
N VAL A 40 10.94 12.69 13.86
CA VAL A 40 11.34 12.30 15.23
C VAL A 40 12.45 11.24 15.15
N PRO A 41 13.24 11.05 16.23
CA PRO A 41 14.23 9.97 16.26
C PRO A 41 13.55 8.62 16.05
N SER A 42 13.94 7.91 15.01
CA SER A 42 13.49 6.55 14.69
C SER A 42 14.70 5.69 14.31
N PRO A 43 14.63 4.35 14.44
CA PRO A 43 15.71 3.47 13.99
C PRO A 43 15.94 3.61 12.49
N ASP A 44 17.18 3.35 12.06
CA ASP A 44 17.48 3.22 10.64
C ASP A 44 16.96 1.92 10.10
N PHE A 45 16.18 2.00 9.01
CA PHE A 45 15.74 0.81 8.28
C PHE A 45 16.92 0.16 7.55
N VAL A 46 17.12 -1.14 7.73
CA VAL A 46 18.22 -1.89 7.12
C VAL A 46 17.72 -2.66 5.90
N ALA A 47 17.89 -2.07 4.72
CA ALA A 47 17.40 -2.66 3.47
C ALA A 47 18.04 -4.02 3.13
N ASP A 48 19.28 -4.27 3.55
CA ASP A 48 19.93 -5.58 3.41
C ASP A 48 19.18 -6.69 4.15
N SER A 49 18.64 -6.38 5.33
CA SER A 49 17.83 -7.33 6.10
C SER A 49 16.49 -7.58 5.43
N ALA A 50 15.82 -6.53 4.95
CA ALA A 50 14.57 -6.67 4.20
C ALA A 50 14.77 -7.53 2.94
N TYR A 51 15.84 -7.25 2.17
CA TYR A 51 16.21 -8.06 1.01
C TYR A 51 16.46 -9.53 1.38
N ALA A 52 17.16 -9.79 2.49
CA ALA A 52 17.40 -11.16 2.96
C ALA A 52 16.10 -11.89 3.33
N TYR A 53 15.11 -11.18 3.92
CA TYR A 53 13.78 -11.74 4.17
C TYR A 53 13.03 -12.06 2.87
N ILE A 54 13.12 -11.22 1.84
CA ILE A 54 12.56 -11.48 0.51
C ILE A 54 13.22 -12.70 -0.11
N ALA A 55 14.55 -12.73 -0.15
CA ALA A 55 15.31 -13.83 -0.73
C ALA A 55 15.01 -15.17 -0.04
N LYS A 56 14.75 -15.16 1.28
CA LYS A 56 14.36 -16.36 2.01
C LYS A 56 12.96 -16.85 1.63
N GLN A 57 12.00 -15.96 1.43
CA GLN A 57 10.66 -16.30 0.95
C GLN A 57 10.70 -16.94 -0.44
N VAL A 58 11.40 -16.28 -1.38
CA VAL A 58 11.62 -16.79 -2.75
C VAL A 58 12.34 -18.15 -2.74
N GLY A 59 13.30 -18.32 -1.83
CA GLY A 59 14.07 -19.56 -1.69
C GLY A 59 13.26 -20.80 -1.27
N PHE A 60 12.01 -20.66 -0.82
CA PHE A 60 11.08 -21.78 -0.63
C PHE A 60 10.44 -22.24 -1.94
N GLY A 61 10.53 -21.44 -3.00
CA GLY A 61 9.78 -21.57 -4.25
C GLY A 61 8.47 -20.76 -4.23
N PRO A 62 7.71 -20.80 -5.32
CA PRO A 62 6.41 -20.14 -5.42
C PRO A 62 5.46 -20.55 -4.28
N ARG A 63 4.98 -19.55 -3.52
CA ARG A 63 4.13 -19.74 -2.33
C ARG A 63 2.67 -19.93 -2.74
N VAL A 64 2.43 -20.81 -3.73
CA VAL A 64 1.08 -21.06 -4.24
C VAL A 64 0.25 -21.90 -3.24
N PRO A 65 -1.07 -21.73 -3.22
CA PRO A 65 -1.95 -22.45 -2.29
C PRO A 65 -1.79 -23.97 -2.36
N ASN A 66 -1.90 -24.62 -1.21
CA ASN A 66 -1.80 -26.07 -1.04
C ASN A 66 -0.41 -26.67 -1.34
N SER A 67 0.62 -25.86 -1.56
CA SER A 67 1.99 -26.34 -1.83
C SER A 67 2.81 -26.52 -0.55
N VAL A 68 3.90 -27.30 -0.67
CA VAL A 68 4.90 -27.42 0.40
C VAL A 68 5.59 -26.08 0.64
N ALA A 69 5.83 -25.29 -0.42
CA ALA A 69 6.45 -23.98 -0.34
C ALA A 69 5.59 -23.00 0.49
N GLN A 70 4.27 -22.98 0.29
CA GLN A 70 3.35 -22.19 1.11
C GLN A 70 3.50 -22.54 2.60
N LEU A 71 3.43 -23.82 2.96
CA LEU A 71 3.52 -24.25 4.36
C LEU A 71 4.88 -23.91 4.99
N ALA A 72 5.96 -24.13 4.26
CA ALA A 72 7.31 -23.83 4.75
C ALA A 72 7.53 -22.32 4.93
N CYS A 73 7.04 -21.49 4.00
CA CYS A 73 7.11 -20.03 4.11
C CYS A 73 6.25 -19.53 5.27
N ARG A 74 5.00 -19.99 5.40
CA ARG A 74 4.13 -19.67 6.55
C ARG A 74 4.84 -19.90 7.89
N ASP A 75 5.41 -21.09 8.06
CA ASP A 75 6.06 -21.47 9.31
C ASP A 75 7.31 -20.61 9.58
N TYR A 76 8.05 -20.26 8.52
CA TYR A 76 9.17 -19.32 8.61
C TYR A 76 8.72 -17.92 9.03
N LEU A 77 7.67 -17.34 8.42
CA LEU A 77 7.16 -16.00 8.74
C LEU A 77 6.70 -15.93 10.20
N ILE A 78 5.97 -16.95 10.67
CA ILE A 78 5.55 -17.06 12.07
C ILE A 78 6.77 -17.11 12.99
N ALA A 79 7.79 -17.91 12.64
CA ALA A 79 8.99 -18.04 13.45
C ALA A 79 9.78 -16.72 13.54
N GLN A 80 9.89 -15.95 12.43
CA GLN A 80 10.58 -14.65 12.44
C GLN A 80 9.84 -13.63 13.32
N LEU A 81 8.54 -13.50 13.18
CA LEU A 81 7.74 -12.56 14.00
C LEU A 81 7.83 -12.92 15.50
N LYS A 82 7.72 -14.21 15.86
CA LYS A 82 7.91 -14.67 17.23
C LYS A 82 9.32 -14.41 17.75
N ARG A 83 10.36 -14.62 16.92
CA ARG A 83 11.75 -14.34 17.27
C ARG A 83 11.98 -12.89 17.65
N HIS A 84 11.23 -11.97 17.04
CA HIS A 84 11.27 -10.53 17.34
C HIS A 84 10.33 -10.14 18.49
N GLY A 85 9.79 -11.10 19.22
CA GLY A 85 8.97 -10.86 20.43
C GLY A 85 7.53 -10.44 20.15
N TRP A 86 7.03 -10.65 18.92
CA TRP A 86 5.64 -10.37 18.59
C TRP A 86 4.74 -11.53 19.01
N GLU A 87 3.56 -11.19 19.52
CA GLU A 87 2.49 -12.17 19.76
C GLU A 87 1.88 -12.55 18.41
N VAL A 88 1.95 -13.86 18.06
CA VAL A 88 1.53 -14.33 16.73
C VAL A 88 0.39 -15.31 16.84
N SER A 89 -0.67 -15.07 16.07
CA SER A 89 -1.79 -15.97 15.85
C SER A 89 -1.95 -16.30 14.37
N LEU A 90 -2.56 -17.45 14.08
CA LEU A 90 -2.82 -17.94 12.74
C LEU A 90 -4.32 -18.02 12.52
N GLN A 91 -4.82 -17.42 11.46
CA GLN A 91 -6.20 -17.54 11.00
C GLN A 91 -6.22 -18.44 9.77
N ALA A 92 -6.50 -19.72 9.98
CA ALA A 92 -6.65 -20.69 8.89
C ALA A 92 -8.07 -20.66 8.33
N PHE A 93 -8.19 -20.68 7.00
CA PHE A 93 -9.47 -20.66 6.32
C PHE A 93 -9.44 -21.50 5.03
N THR A 94 -10.59 -21.64 4.42
CA THR A 94 -10.75 -22.27 3.12
C THR A 94 -11.50 -21.33 2.20
N SER A 95 -11.01 -21.20 0.97
CA SER A 95 -11.67 -20.45 -0.10
C SER A 95 -11.62 -21.22 -1.41
N PHE A 96 -12.23 -20.67 -2.45
CA PHE A 96 -12.26 -21.26 -3.76
C PHE A 96 -11.76 -20.25 -4.80
N ARG A 97 -10.87 -20.71 -5.68
CA ARG A 97 -10.43 -19.94 -6.83
C ARG A 97 -11.59 -19.80 -7.84
N TYR A 98 -11.50 -18.87 -8.76
CA TYR A 98 -12.50 -18.59 -9.81
C TYR A 98 -12.92 -19.84 -10.62
N ASP A 99 -12.05 -20.86 -10.74
CA ASP A 99 -12.29 -22.11 -11.45
C ASP A 99 -12.79 -23.26 -10.55
N GLY A 100 -13.09 -22.96 -9.29
CA GLY A 100 -13.59 -23.94 -8.32
C GLY A 100 -12.51 -24.73 -7.56
N LEU A 101 -11.23 -24.45 -7.80
CA LEU A 101 -10.16 -25.07 -7.03
C LEU A 101 -10.28 -24.69 -5.55
N LYS A 102 -10.39 -25.69 -4.70
CA LYS A 102 -10.40 -25.50 -3.23
C LYS A 102 -9.00 -25.17 -2.73
N MET A 103 -8.85 -24.03 -2.06
CA MET A 103 -7.59 -23.52 -1.51
C MET A 103 -7.66 -23.43 0.01
N LYS A 104 -6.53 -23.77 0.69
CA LYS A 104 -6.33 -23.49 2.11
C LYS A 104 -5.50 -22.22 2.25
N GLY A 105 -6.04 -21.25 2.95
CA GLY A 105 -5.39 -19.98 3.24
C GLY A 105 -5.01 -19.85 4.72
N TYR A 106 -4.00 -19.04 5.00
CA TYR A 106 -3.41 -18.84 6.32
C TYR A 106 -3.00 -17.39 6.53
N ASN A 107 -3.93 -16.55 7.02
CA ASN A 107 -3.55 -15.21 7.44
C ASN A 107 -2.72 -15.27 8.72
N ILE A 108 -1.59 -14.56 8.75
CA ILE A 108 -0.70 -14.49 9.90
C ILE A 108 -0.91 -13.14 10.57
N ILE A 109 -1.27 -13.13 11.85
CA ILE A 109 -1.55 -11.92 12.61
C ILE A 109 -0.50 -11.80 13.71
N ALA A 110 0.29 -10.72 13.70
CA ALA A 110 1.31 -10.46 14.69
C ALA A 110 1.05 -9.14 15.40
N ARG A 111 1.25 -9.08 16.72
CA ARG A 111 0.90 -7.95 17.56
C ARG A 111 2.07 -7.52 18.41
N TYR A 112 2.47 -6.26 18.29
CA TYR A 112 3.38 -5.59 19.18
C TYR A 112 2.60 -4.70 20.16
N ASN A 113 2.98 -4.71 21.43
CA ASN A 113 2.31 -3.95 22.50
C ASN A 113 0.78 -4.09 22.44
N PRO A 114 0.22 -5.30 22.66
CA PRO A 114 -1.20 -5.59 22.45
C PRO A 114 -2.13 -4.83 23.41
N SER A 115 -1.60 -4.29 24.51
CA SER A 115 -2.36 -3.49 25.47
C SER A 115 -2.50 -2.01 25.09
N ALA A 116 -1.77 -1.53 24.08
CA ALA A 116 -1.88 -0.14 23.65
C ALA A 116 -3.27 0.15 23.08
N VAL A 117 -3.84 1.29 23.49
CA VAL A 117 -5.17 1.74 23.04
C VAL A 117 -5.11 2.22 21.58
N LYS A 118 -4.10 3.06 21.25
CA LYS A 118 -3.85 3.51 19.88
C LYS A 118 -3.02 2.45 19.16
N ARG A 119 -3.55 1.94 18.05
CA ARG A 119 -2.91 0.88 17.27
C ARG A 119 -2.89 1.22 15.79
N ILE A 120 -1.81 0.87 15.11
CA ILE A 120 -1.65 1.01 13.66
C ILE A 120 -1.59 -0.40 13.05
N LEU A 121 -2.36 -0.61 11.99
CA LEU A 121 -2.34 -1.85 11.22
C LEU A 121 -1.39 -1.72 10.04
N LEU A 122 -0.47 -2.65 9.89
CA LEU A 122 0.37 -2.82 8.71
C LEU A 122 -0.01 -4.14 8.04
N ALA A 123 -0.06 -4.19 6.72
CA ALA A 123 -0.35 -5.42 6.02
C ALA A 123 0.46 -5.57 4.73
N ALA A 124 0.56 -6.81 4.27
CA ALA A 124 1.06 -7.20 2.96
C ALA A 124 0.51 -8.59 2.65
N HIS A 125 0.37 -8.95 1.39
CA HIS A 125 0.12 -10.36 1.06
C HIS A 125 1.44 -11.14 0.98
N TRP A 126 1.39 -12.47 1.18
CA TRP A 126 2.61 -13.28 1.23
C TRP A 126 2.58 -14.48 0.28
N ASP A 127 1.43 -14.77 -0.33
CA ASP A 127 1.30 -15.80 -1.35
C ASP A 127 2.01 -15.42 -2.66
N ALA A 128 1.89 -16.25 -3.65
CA ALA A 128 2.42 -16.02 -4.98
C ALA A 128 1.43 -16.54 -6.01
N ARG A 129 1.28 -15.81 -7.11
CA ARG A 129 0.40 -16.19 -8.21
C ARG A 129 0.77 -17.56 -8.77
N SER A 130 -0.24 -18.41 -8.95
CA SER A 130 -0.08 -19.79 -9.43
C SER A 130 0.15 -19.90 -10.95
N ILE A 131 0.04 -18.80 -11.67
CA ILE A 131 0.23 -18.70 -13.13
C ILE A 131 0.87 -17.36 -13.48
N ALA A 132 1.74 -17.33 -14.47
CA ALA A 132 2.36 -16.12 -14.99
C ALA A 132 1.52 -15.59 -16.17
N ASP A 133 0.26 -15.23 -15.94
CA ASP A 133 -0.73 -15.01 -17.00
C ASP A 133 -0.45 -13.80 -17.93
N LYS A 134 0.54 -12.97 -17.57
CA LYS A 134 1.09 -11.91 -18.44
C LYS A 134 2.44 -12.29 -19.06
N ASP A 135 2.99 -13.48 -18.77
CA ASP A 135 4.24 -13.95 -19.36
C ASP A 135 3.99 -14.56 -20.75
N THR A 136 4.83 -14.19 -21.71
CA THR A 136 4.70 -14.67 -23.09
C THR A 136 5.35 -16.02 -23.36
N VAL A 137 6.19 -16.52 -22.42
CA VAL A 137 6.97 -17.76 -22.62
C VAL A 137 6.41 -18.90 -21.78
N ARG A 138 6.07 -18.66 -20.51
CA ARG A 138 5.62 -19.68 -19.56
C ARG A 138 4.34 -19.25 -18.80
N PRO A 139 3.27 -18.86 -19.49
CA PRO A 139 2.10 -18.24 -18.86
C PRO A 139 1.34 -19.13 -17.86
N LYS A 140 1.58 -20.46 -17.89
CA LYS A 140 0.88 -21.41 -17.02
C LYS A 140 1.71 -21.89 -15.82
N GLU A 141 2.92 -21.38 -15.69
CA GLU A 141 3.79 -21.70 -14.55
C GLU A 141 3.67 -20.66 -13.44
N PRO A 142 3.85 -21.05 -12.15
CA PRO A 142 3.82 -20.11 -11.04
C PRO A 142 5.04 -19.16 -11.07
N ILE A 143 4.87 -17.95 -10.55
CA ILE A 143 5.95 -16.96 -10.47
C ILE A 143 6.67 -17.03 -9.10
N GLU A 144 7.89 -16.47 -9.04
CA GLU A 144 8.63 -16.32 -7.78
C GLU A 144 8.01 -15.29 -6.85
N ALA A 145 7.37 -14.27 -7.41
CA ALA A 145 6.69 -13.21 -6.68
C ALA A 145 7.60 -12.55 -5.63
N ALA A 146 8.77 -12.10 -6.09
CA ALA A 146 9.76 -11.46 -5.22
C ALA A 146 9.33 -10.05 -4.81
N ASN A 147 8.64 -9.34 -5.71
CA ASN A 147 8.09 -8.03 -5.46
C ASN A 147 6.62 -8.13 -5.03
N ASP A 148 5.84 -8.89 -5.74
CA ASP A 148 4.41 -9.17 -5.62
C ASP A 148 4.17 -10.43 -4.77
N GLY A 149 4.05 -10.34 -3.58
CA GLY A 149 3.89 -9.85 -2.24
C GLY A 149 5.11 -10.01 -1.35
N ALA A 150 6.24 -10.74 -1.77
CA ALA A 150 7.33 -10.95 -0.81
C ALA A 150 8.03 -9.63 -0.38
N SER A 151 7.98 -8.56 -1.20
CA SER A 151 8.62 -7.29 -0.88
C SER A 151 7.97 -6.58 0.31
N GLY A 152 6.64 -6.47 0.31
CA GLY A 152 5.90 -5.91 1.44
C GLY A 152 6.16 -6.66 2.74
N VAL A 153 6.11 -8.00 2.68
CA VAL A 153 6.45 -8.86 3.83
C VAL A 153 7.88 -8.64 4.31
N GLY A 154 8.85 -8.53 3.39
CA GLY A 154 10.26 -8.28 3.74
C GLY A 154 10.44 -6.96 4.50
N VAL A 155 9.75 -5.90 4.06
CA VAL A 155 9.73 -4.59 4.75
C VAL A 155 9.13 -4.73 6.14
N LEU A 156 7.98 -5.40 6.28
CA LEU A 156 7.29 -5.57 7.56
C LEU A 156 8.09 -6.40 8.57
N LEU A 157 8.78 -7.45 8.12
CA LEU A 157 9.69 -8.23 8.99
C LEU A 157 10.88 -7.40 9.48
N GLU A 158 11.44 -6.54 8.63
CA GLU A 158 12.52 -5.65 9.03
C GLU A 158 12.03 -4.57 10.01
N ILE A 159 10.85 -4.01 9.81
CA ILE A 159 10.21 -3.10 10.77
C ILE A 159 10.03 -3.81 12.13
N ALA A 160 9.55 -5.04 12.11
CA ALA A 160 9.37 -5.84 13.31
C ALA A 160 10.71 -6.06 14.06
N ARG A 161 11.78 -6.36 13.32
CA ARG A 161 13.13 -6.49 13.85
C ARG A 161 13.66 -5.20 14.45
N GLN A 162 13.48 -4.07 13.75
CA GLN A 162 13.97 -2.76 14.21
C GLN A 162 13.26 -2.33 15.50
N ILE A 163 11.94 -2.48 15.56
CA ILE A 163 11.18 -2.18 16.78
C ILE A 163 11.65 -3.06 17.94
N ALA A 164 11.90 -4.36 17.71
CA ALA A 164 12.38 -5.26 18.75
C ALA A 164 13.76 -4.87 19.29
N SER A 165 14.70 -4.47 18.42
CA SER A 165 16.09 -4.18 18.77
C SER A 165 16.35 -2.74 19.22
N SER A 166 15.48 -1.79 18.84
CA SER A 166 15.66 -0.37 19.20
C SER A 166 15.56 -0.14 20.70
N PRO A 167 16.45 0.68 21.29
CA PRO A 167 16.30 1.11 22.69
C PRO A 167 15.08 1.99 22.92
N THR A 168 14.70 2.78 21.93
CA THR A 168 13.47 3.60 21.93
C THR A 168 12.36 2.83 21.23
N LYS A 169 11.18 2.84 21.81
CA LYS A 169 10.02 2.13 21.29
C LYS A 169 8.96 3.11 20.81
N PRO A 170 8.15 2.78 19.78
CA PRO A 170 7.00 3.59 19.43
C PRO A 170 5.95 3.56 20.54
N ASN A 171 5.23 4.66 20.72
CA ASN A 171 4.21 4.80 21.78
C ASN A 171 2.88 4.10 21.43
N VAL A 172 2.76 3.52 20.25
CA VAL A 172 1.56 2.87 19.75
C VAL A 172 1.70 1.35 19.76
N GLY A 173 0.58 0.65 19.76
CA GLY A 173 0.52 -0.75 19.39
C GLY A 173 0.61 -0.88 17.87
N ILE A 174 1.27 -1.93 17.41
CA ILE A 174 1.40 -2.20 15.99
C ILE A 174 0.92 -3.62 15.73
N ASP A 175 0.09 -3.77 14.72
CA ASP A 175 -0.35 -5.07 14.24
C ASP A 175 0.17 -5.27 12.82
N ILE A 176 0.67 -6.44 12.53
CA ILE A 176 1.04 -6.88 11.19
C ILE A 176 0.09 -8.01 10.80
N VAL A 177 -0.61 -7.85 9.68
CA VAL A 177 -1.40 -8.93 9.09
C VAL A 177 -0.80 -9.27 7.73
N LEU A 178 -0.35 -10.52 7.60
CA LEU A 178 0.12 -11.04 6.33
C LEU A 178 -1.03 -11.85 5.73
N PHE A 179 -1.64 -11.32 4.67
CA PHE A 179 -2.75 -11.94 3.97
C PHE A 179 -2.28 -13.05 3.05
N ASP A 180 -3.04 -14.14 2.98
CA ASP A 180 -2.84 -15.26 2.06
C ASP A 180 -3.94 -15.27 1.00
N LEU A 181 -3.70 -15.87 -0.14
CA LEU A 181 -4.67 -15.99 -1.23
C LEU A 181 -5.14 -14.65 -1.80
N GLU A 182 -4.26 -13.64 -1.86
CA GLU A 182 -4.57 -12.39 -2.52
C GLU A 182 -4.65 -12.62 -4.03
N ASP A 183 -3.63 -13.27 -4.62
CA ASP A 183 -3.24 -13.23 -6.02
C ASP A 183 -3.77 -14.44 -6.83
N HIS A 184 -5.03 -14.84 -6.57
CA HIS A 184 -5.62 -16.03 -7.19
C HIS A 184 -6.94 -15.78 -7.94
N GLY A 185 -7.17 -14.52 -8.36
CA GLY A 185 -8.28 -14.15 -9.23
C GLY A 185 -8.09 -14.61 -10.68
N GLU A 186 -9.02 -14.22 -11.53
CA GLU A 186 -9.08 -14.61 -12.94
C GLU A 186 -7.81 -14.20 -13.69
N PRO A 187 -7.31 -15.01 -14.65
CA PRO A 187 -6.19 -14.62 -15.49
C PRO A 187 -6.54 -13.47 -16.42
N HIS A 188 -5.52 -12.77 -16.89
CA HIS A 188 -5.65 -11.59 -17.74
C HIS A 188 -6.49 -11.84 -19.03
N ASP A 189 -6.41 -13.04 -19.58
CA ASP A 189 -7.13 -13.46 -20.80
C ASP A 189 -8.44 -14.20 -20.52
N PHE A 190 -8.95 -14.15 -19.27
CA PHE A 190 -10.17 -14.85 -18.89
C PHE A 190 -11.39 -14.30 -19.62
N THR A 191 -12.13 -15.16 -20.29
CA THR A 191 -13.33 -14.82 -21.08
C THR A 191 -14.65 -15.18 -20.41
N GLY A 192 -14.59 -15.72 -19.19
CA GLY A 192 -15.78 -16.06 -18.38
C GLY A 192 -16.36 -14.87 -17.63
N ASN A 193 -17.32 -15.15 -16.78
CA ASN A 193 -17.86 -14.15 -15.87
C ASN A 193 -16.85 -13.88 -14.76
N THR A 194 -16.30 -12.68 -14.70
CA THR A 194 -15.43 -12.24 -13.62
C THR A 194 -16.23 -11.92 -12.36
N SER A 195 -15.62 -12.10 -11.20
CA SER A 195 -16.19 -11.73 -9.91
C SER A 195 -15.30 -10.71 -9.21
N PRO A 196 -15.84 -9.58 -8.74
CA PRO A 196 -15.03 -8.61 -7.96
C PRO A 196 -14.51 -9.19 -6.65
N THR A 197 -14.98 -10.37 -6.25
CA THR A 197 -14.59 -11.05 -4.99
C THR A 197 -13.68 -12.25 -5.23
N SER A 198 -13.12 -12.44 -6.43
CA SER A 198 -12.19 -13.54 -6.73
C SER A 198 -10.75 -13.28 -6.31
N TRP A 199 -10.39 -12.03 -6.04
CA TRP A 199 -9.09 -11.57 -5.57
C TRP A 199 -9.12 -11.27 -4.07
N ALA A 200 -7.97 -11.08 -3.44
CA ALA A 200 -7.85 -10.62 -2.05
C ALA A 200 -8.65 -11.50 -1.06
N LEU A 201 -8.68 -12.82 -1.27
CA LEU A 201 -9.53 -13.74 -0.51
C LEU A 201 -9.17 -13.79 0.98
N GLY A 202 -7.89 -13.59 1.32
CA GLY A 202 -7.40 -13.55 2.69
C GLY A 202 -7.88 -12.35 3.46
N SER A 203 -7.79 -11.16 2.87
CA SER A 203 -8.27 -9.93 3.50
C SER A 203 -9.78 -9.89 3.59
N GLN A 204 -10.50 -10.39 2.58
CA GLN A 204 -11.96 -10.56 2.67
C GLN A 204 -12.34 -11.45 3.84
N HIS A 205 -11.66 -12.62 3.99
CA HIS A 205 -11.92 -13.50 5.11
C HIS A 205 -11.59 -12.85 6.45
N TRP A 206 -10.43 -12.18 6.56
CA TRP A 206 -10.01 -11.48 7.77
C TRP A 206 -10.98 -10.36 8.15
N ALA A 207 -11.36 -9.54 7.18
CA ALA A 207 -12.27 -8.41 7.40
C ALA A 207 -13.66 -8.83 7.89
N ALA A 208 -14.15 -9.98 7.41
CA ALA A 208 -15.40 -10.58 7.88
C ALA A 208 -15.28 -11.30 9.24
N ASN A 209 -14.06 -11.68 9.64
CA ASN A 209 -13.79 -12.49 10.84
C ASN A 209 -12.65 -11.89 11.68
N ILE A 210 -12.74 -10.61 11.99
CA ILE A 210 -11.68 -9.88 12.70
C ILE A 210 -11.34 -10.52 14.05
N MET A 211 -10.04 -10.67 14.29
CA MET A 211 -9.49 -11.21 15.54
C MET A 211 -8.48 -10.23 16.15
N PRO A 212 -8.59 -9.95 17.48
CA PRO A 212 -9.66 -10.37 18.40
C PRO A 212 -10.98 -9.62 18.13
N ALA A 213 -12.06 -10.14 18.66
CA ALA A 213 -13.36 -9.47 18.53
C ALA A 213 -13.31 -8.03 19.09
N GLY A 214 -13.89 -7.09 18.32
CA GLY A 214 -13.87 -5.67 18.68
C GLY A 214 -12.55 -4.96 18.37
N TYR A 215 -11.60 -5.61 17.66
CA TYR A 215 -10.37 -4.97 17.20
C TYR A 215 -10.68 -3.79 16.28
N LYS A 216 -10.08 -2.64 16.59
CA LYS A 216 -10.26 -1.41 15.84
C LYS A 216 -8.96 -0.61 15.85
N PRO A 217 -8.10 -0.72 14.85
CA PRO A 217 -6.92 0.11 14.72
C PRO A 217 -7.30 1.55 14.37
N TYR A 218 -6.37 2.48 14.59
CA TYR A 218 -6.57 3.88 14.23
C TYR A 218 -6.65 4.05 12.72
N TYR A 219 -5.74 3.39 11.99
CA TYR A 219 -5.77 3.21 10.53
C TYR A 219 -4.89 2.02 10.12
N GLY A 220 -4.93 1.67 8.84
CA GLY A 220 -4.09 0.64 8.23
C GLY A 220 -3.25 1.16 7.05
N ILE A 221 -2.14 0.46 6.78
CA ILE A 221 -1.27 0.65 5.63
C ILE A 221 -0.98 -0.72 5.02
N LEU A 222 -1.37 -0.91 3.77
CA LEU A 222 -0.99 -2.05 2.94
C LEU A 222 0.31 -1.73 2.21
N LEU A 223 1.14 -2.75 2.00
CA LEU A 223 2.34 -2.70 1.18
C LEU A 223 2.22 -3.75 0.09
N ASP A 224 2.08 -3.32 -1.14
CA ASP A 224 2.12 -4.20 -2.29
C ASP A 224 3.15 -3.73 -3.33
N MET A 225 3.93 -4.66 -3.86
CA MET A 225 4.97 -4.41 -4.88
C MET A 225 5.94 -3.27 -4.53
N VAL A 226 6.41 -3.19 -3.27
CA VAL A 226 7.21 -2.07 -2.74
C VAL A 226 8.73 -2.26 -2.85
N GLY A 227 9.22 -3.20 -3.66
CA GLY A 227 10.64 -3.54 -3.70
C GLY A 227 11.33 -3.36 -5.06
N ALA A 228 10.59 -3.16 -6.15
CA ALA A 228 11.18 -3.14 -7.48
C ALA A 228 12.03 -1.89 -7.74
N LYS A 229 13.10 -2.06 -8.51
CA LYS A 229 13.90 -0.94 -9.02
C LYS A 229 13.05 0.00 -9.88
N GLY A 230 13.10 1.29 -9.54
CA GLY A 230 12.33 2.32 -10.24
C GLY A 230 10.84 2.30 -9.91
N ALA A 231 10.46 1.69 -8.78
CA ALA A 231 9.09 1.78 -8.27
C ALA A 231 8.70 3.23 -7.99
N LEU A 232 7.45 3.55 -8.27
CA LEU A 232 6.85 4.86 -8.04
C LEU A 232 5.51 4.67 -7.31
N PHE A 233 5.31 5.45 -6.28
CA PHE A 233 4.12 5.38 -5.43
C PHE A 233 3.33 6.69 -5.55
N PRO A 234 2.40 6.82 -6.53
CA PRO A 234 1.45 7.93 -6.56
C PRO A 234 0.38 7.75 -5.48
N HIS A 235 -0.50 8.72 -5.32
CA HIS A 235 -1.70 8.57 -4.50
C HIS A 235 -2.67 7.60 -5.17
N GLU A 236 -2.76 6.37 -4.70
CA GLU A 236 -3.68 5.36 -5.23
C GLU A 236 -5.13 5.81 -4.99
N GLY A 237 -6.00 5.68 -5.99
CA GLY A 237 -7.31 6.31 -6.01
C GLY A 237 -8.30 5.77 -4.98
N SER A 238 -8.32 4.46 -4.68
CA SER A 238 -9.17 3.90 -3.63
C SER A 238 -8.70 4.35 -2.24
N SER A 239 -7.38 4.42 -2.01
CA SER A 239 -6.79 5.00 -0.80
C SER A 239 -7.20 6.45 -0.59
N MET A 240 -7.19 7.25 -1.67
CA MET A 240 -7.65 8.64 -1.64
C MET A 240 -9.16 8.76 -1.39
N GLN A 241 -9.95 7.79 -1.82
CA GLN A 241 -11.38 7.76 -1.54
C GLN A 241 -11.66 7.47 -0.05
N TYR A 242 -10.96 6.51 0.54
CA TYR A 242 -11.23 6.03 1.90
C TYR A 242 -10.51 6.84 2.98
N ALA A 243 -9.26 7.26 2.74
CA ALA A 243 -8.38 7.82 3.76
C ALA A 243 -7.41 8.90 3.24
N PRO A 244 -7.89 9.95 2.54
CA PRO A 244 -7.02 10.95 1.90
C PRO A 244 -6.09 11.68 2.87
N GLY A 245 -6.51 11.86 4.12
CA GLY A 245 -5.69 12.49 5.16
C GLY A 245 -4.48 11.63 5.56
N ILE A 246 -4.65 10.31 5.57
CA ILE A 246 -3.58 9.35 5.89
C ILE A 246 -2.58 9.31 4.74
N VAL A 247 -3.06 9.20 3.48
CA VAL A 247 -2.20 9.27 2.28
C VAL A 247 -1.31 10.51 2.35
N ARG A 248 -1.90 11.70 2.41
CA ARG A 248 -1.14 12.97 2.42
C ARG A 248 -0.14 13.06 3.56
N SER A 249 -0.49 12.56 4.75
CA SER A 249 0.41 12.57 5.92
C SER A 249 1.62 11.66 5.71
N ILE A 250 1.46 10.49 5.10
CA ILE A 250 2.55 9.53 4.85
C ILE A 250 3.43 10.05 3.71
N TRP A 251 2.86 10.56 2.62
CA TRP A 251 3.62 11.15 1.50
C TRP A 251 4.41 12.38 1.93
N ALA A 252 3.82 13.25 2.76
CA ALA A 252 4.56 14.37 3.37
C ALA A 252 5.74 13.88 4.23
N THR A 253 5.55 12.81 5.01
CA THR A 253 6.63 12.20 5.79
C THR A 253 7.75 11.65 4.89
N ALA A 254 7.40 10.99 3.79
CA ALA A 254 8.36 10.52 2.79
C ALA A 254 9.12 11.69 2.15
N SER A 255 8.44 12.79 1.84
CA SER A 255 9.05 14.01 1.31
C SER A 255 10.02 14.64 2.30
N ASP A 256 9.65 14.75 3.59
CA ASP A 256 10.52 15.26 4.65
C ASP A 256 11.80 14.42 4.82
N LEU A 257 11.72 13.11 4.53
CA LEU A 257 12.85 12.20 4.51
C LEU A 257 13.69 12.24 3.22
N GLY A 258 13.26 13.02 2.21
CA GLY A 258 13.93 13.13 0.91
C GLY A 258 13.57 12.04 -0.10
N TYR A 259 12.42 11.37 0.05
CA TYR A 259 11.96 10.27 -0.80
C TYR A 259 10.88 10.68 -1.81
N SER A 260 10.76 11.97 -2.14
CA SER A 260 9.79 12.47 -3.15
C SER A 260 10.00 11.89 -4.55
N ASN A 261 11.17 11.31 -4.83
CA ASN A 261 11.43 10.60 -6.08
C ASN A 261 10.81 9.20 -6.14
N TYR A 262 10.31 8.67 -5.02
CA TYR A 262 9.53 7.43 -4.92
C TYR A 262 8.06 7.72 -4.65
N PHE A 263 7.75 8.59 -3.68
CA PHE A 263 6.41 8.98 -3.27
C PHE A 263 5.99 10.23 -4.02
N LEU A 264 5.22 10.05 -5.11
CA LEU A 264 4.83 11.14 -6.00
C LEU A 264 3.58 11.87 -5.47
N ASP A 265 3.60 13.21 -5.52
CA ASP A 265 2.43 14.03 -5.21
C ASP A 265 1.52 14.12 -6.44
N GLU A 266 1.05 12.98 -6.92
CA GLU A 266 0.22 12.81 -8.11
C GLU A 266 -0.86 11.76 -7.82
N ASP A 267 -2.08 11.99 -8.32
CA ASP A 267 -3.19 11.06 -8.15
C ASP A 267 -3.18 9.99 -9.25
N ALA A 268 -3.34 8.72 -8.89
CA ALA A 268 -3.52 7.60 -9.79
C ALA A 268 -4.98 7.08 -9.77
N PHE A 269 -5.28 6.11 -10.62
CA PHE A 269 -6.58 5.43 -10.57
C PHE A 269 -6.72 4.55 -9.31
N GLY A 270 -7.97 4.22 -8.96
CA GLY A 270 -8.27 3.29 -7.87
C GLY A 270 -8.10 1.84 -8.30
N ILE A 271 -7.45 1.06 -7.47
CA ILE A 271 -7.31 -0.39 -7.64
C ILE A 271 -8.15 -1.13 -6.59
N SER A 272 -8.45 -2.39 -6.89
CA SER A 272 -9.04 -3.33 -5.92
C SER A 272 -7.95 -4.25 -5.43
N ASP A 273 -7.68 -4.17 -4.14
CA ASP A 273 -6.64 -4.93 -3.45
C ASP A 273 -7.08 -5.20 -2.00
N ASP A 274 -6.25 -5.83 -1.18
CA ASP A 274 -6.52 -6.18 0.21
C ASP A 274 -7.08 -5.00 1.04
N HIS A 275 -6.59 -3.78 0.81
CA HIS A 275 -7.07 -2.59 1.51
C HIS A 275 -8.54 -2.29 1.21
N THR A 276 -9.06 -2.62 0.02
CA THR A 276 -10.47 -2.39 -0.31
C THR A 276 -11.38 -3.27 0.54
N ALA A 277 -11.06 -4.55 0.69
CA ALA A 277 -11.80 -5.45 1.58
C ALA A 277 -11.78 -4.98 3.04
N VAL A 278 -10.63 -4.48 3.52
CA VAL A 278 -10.49 -3.93 4.88
C VAL A 278 -11.34 -2.67 5.06
N ASN A 279 -11.37 -1.77 4.09
CA ASN A 279 -12.21 -0.56 4.12
C ASN A 279 -13.71 -0.90 4.05
N GLU A 280 -14.10 -1.77 3.12
CA GLU A 280 -15.50 -2.03 2.82
C GLU A 280 -16.18 -2.98 3.82
N VAL A 281 -15.48 -4.01 4.29
CA VAL A 281 -16.05 -5.02 5.17
C VAL A 281 -15.75 -4.72 6.63
N ALA A 282 -14.48 -4.51 6.98
CA ALA A 282 -14.05 -4.22 8.34
C ALA A 282 -14.34 -2.78 8.79
N LYS A 283 -14.60 -1.86 7.84
CA LYS A 283 -14.80 -0.42 8.11
C LYS A 283 -13.59 0.21 8.81
N ILE A 284 -12.39 -0.24 8.48
CA ILE A 284 -11.11 0.29 8.94
C ILE A 284 -10.52 1.09 7.81
N GLN A 285 -10.22 2.38 8.03
CA GLN A 285 -9.51 3.20 7.06
C GLN A 285 -8.13 2.61 6.79
N MET A 286 -7.88 2.18 5.57
CA MET A 286 -6.63 1.59 5.14
C MET A 286 -6.22 2.13 3.78
N ILE A 287 -4.96 2.48 3.65
CA ILE A 287 -4.34 2.91 2.39
C ILE A 287 -3.44 1.83 1.84
N ASP A 288 -3.08 1.97 0.58
CA ASP A 288 -2.13 1.12 -0.11
C ASP A 288 -0.93 1.93 -0.62
N ILE A 289 0.27 1.41 -0.37
CA ILE A 289 1.51 1.88 -0.98
C ILE A 289 1.90 0.83 -2.03
N ILE A 290 1.67 1.17 -3.30
CA ILE A 290 1.80 0.24 -4.41
C ILE A 290 2.56 0.85 -5.59
N ASP A 291 3.39 0.05 -6.28
CA ASP A 291 4.13 0.48 -7.48
C ASP A 291 3.20 0.67 -8.68
N LEU A 292 2.91 1.92 -9.01
CA LEU A 292 2.16 2.31 -10.19
C LEU A 292 3.02 3.28 -11.02
N ARG A 293 3.27 2.92 -12.27
CA ARG A 293 4.21 3.65 -13.15
C ARG A 293 3.47 4.45 -14.20
N PRO A 294 3.88 5.70 -14.47
CA PRO A 294 3.28 6.51 -15.53
C PRO A 294 3.44 5.82 -16.90
N MET A 295 2.34 5.63 -17.62
CA MET A 295 2.32 5.09 -18.96
C MET A 295 1.13 5.65 -19.77
N ASN A 296 1.39 6.13 -21.00
CA ASN A 296 0.38 6.54 -22.00
C ASN A 296 -0.74 7.47 -21.47
N GLY A 297 -0.40 8.39 -20.56
CA GLY A 297 -1.35 9.34 -19.98
C GLY A 297 -2.14 8.84 -18.77
N GLY A 298 -1.73 7.71 -18.19
CA GLY A 298 -2.25 7.14 -16.95
C GLY A 298 -1.14 6.46 -16.14
N TYR A 299 -1.52 5.47 -15.39
CA TYR A 299 -0.63 4.63 -14.59
C TYR A 299 -0.87 3.16 -14.92
N GLU A 300 0.15 2.34 -14.81
CA GLU A 300 0.08 0.88 -14.98
C GLU A 300 1.02 0.20 -13.96
N PHE A 301 0.80 -1.08 -13.71
CA PHE A 301 1.74 -1.90 -12.95
C PHE A 301 3.06 -2.04 -13.71
N GLY A 302 4.15 -2.25 -12.99
CA GLY A 302 5.44 -2.53 -13.61
C GLY A 302 5.40 -3.74 -14.55
N SER A 303 6.22 -3.76 -15.61
CA SER A 303 6.23 -4.85 -16.63
C SER A 303 6.54 -6.24 -16.07
N TYR A 304 7.03 -6.33 -14.84
CA TYR A 304 7.29 -7.59 -14.12
C TYR A 304 6.01 -8.25 -13.59
N HIS A 305 4.95 -7.46 -13.36
CA HIS A 305 3.72 -7.89 -12.71
C HIS A 305 3.10 -9.09 -13.43
N HIS A 306 2.89 -10.18 -12.70
CA HIS A 306 2.38 -11.47 -13.18
C HIS A 306 3.22 -12.14 -14.28
N THR A 307 4.54 -11.90 -14.27
CA THR A 307 5.49 -12.54 -15.17
C THR A 307 6.66 -13.16 -14.39
N HIS A 308 7.46 -14.03 -15.04
CA HIS A 308 8.70 -14.57 -14.44
C HIS A 308 9.82 -13.52 -14.28
N GLN A 309 9.58 -12.27 -14.68
CA GLN A 309 10.47 -11.16 -14.37
C GLN A 309 10.34 -10.71 -12.92
N ASP A 310 9.24 -11.05 -12.23
CA ASP A 310 9.11 -10.81 -10.80
C ASP A 310 9.95 -11.79 -9.98
N ASN A 311 11.24 -11.51 -9.93
CA ASN A 311 12.26 -12.30 -9.24
C ASN A 311 13.23 -11.39 -8.47
N LEU A 312 14.18 -11.97 -7.76
CA LEU A 312 15.13 -11.24 -6.91
C LEU A 312 15.98 -10.21 -7.67
N GLN A 313 16.12 -10.30 -8.99
CA GLN A 313 16.96 -9.39 -9.76
C GLN A 313 16.36 -7.99 -9.91
N ILE A 314 15.04 -7.89 -9.80
CA ILE A 314 14.35 -6.59 -9.85
C ILE A 314 14.30 -5.87 -8.50
N ILE A 315 14.60 -6.56 -7.40
CA ILE A 315 14.53 -5.98 -6.06
C ILE A 315 15.67 -5.01 -5.83
N ASP A 316 15.31 -3.77 -5.47
CA ASP A 316 16.23 -2.67 -5.19
C ASP A 316 16.18 -2.26 -3.72
N LYS A 317 17.34 -2.28 -3.08
CA LYS A 317 17.49 -1.93 -1.67
C LYS A 317 17.18 -0.46 -1.38
N ALA A 318 17.36 0.44 -2.35
CA ALA A 318 17.04 1.85 -2.18
C ALA A 318 15.53 2.06 -2.12
N THR A 319 14.76 1.35 -2.94
CA THR A 319 13.29 1.33 -2.88
C THR A 319 12.80 0.79 -1.54
N LEU A 320 13.33 -0.37 -1.09
CA LEU A 320 12.99 -0.93 0.23
C LEU A 320 13.31 0.03 1.38
N LYS A 321 14.46 0.76 1.28
CA LYS A 321 14.85 1.77 2.28
C LYS A 321 13.86 2.93 2.32
N ALA A 322 13.45 3.44 1.16
CA ALA A 322 12.52 4.56 1.09
C ALA A 322 11.18 4.22 1.76
N VAL A 323 10.60 3.07 1.44
CA VAL A 323 9.34 2.62 2.04
C VAL A 323 9.50 2.32 3.53
N GLY A 324 10.47 1.49 3.88
CA GLY A 324 10.65 1.06 5.27
C GLY A 324 11.02 2.18 6.22
N GLN A 325 11.87 3.15 5.80
CA GLN A 325 12.23 4.30 6.63
C GLN A 325 11.03 5.25 6.81
N THR A 326 10.23 5.45 5.76
CA THR A 326 9.01 6.25 5.85
C THR A 326 8.05 5.64 6.89
N LEU A 327 7.82 4.34 6.85
CA LEU A 327 6.96 3.68 7.82
C LEU A 327 7.50 3.71 9.24
N LEU A 328 8.81 3.49 9.44
CA LEU A 328 9.41 3.64 10.78
C LEU A 328 9.19 5.06 11.32
N GLN A 329 9.42 6.09 10.49
CA GLN A 329 9.18 7.47 10.88
C GLN A 329 7.71 7.71 11.24
N VAL A 330 6.77 7.20 10.46
CA VAL A 330 5.33 7.28 10.76
C VAL A 330 5.02 6.63 12.11
N LEU A 331 5.46 5.40 12.34
CA LEU A 331 5.17 4.65 13.58
C LEU A 331 5.77 5.29 14.85
N TYR A 332 6.94 5.91 14.74
CA TYR A 332 7.60 6.57 15.89
C TYR A 332 7.04 7.97 16.18
N ARG A 333 6.41 8.60 15.18
CA ARG A 333 5.73 9.89 15.34
C ARG A 333 4.36 9.76 16.02
N GLU A 334 3.65 8.63 15.83
CA GLU A 334 2.32 8.37 16.38
C GLU A 334 2.33 8.17 17.90
#